data_fe1cf7f256601ef7e5dd62250fd6cf4b
#
_entry.id   fe1cf7f256601ef7e5dd62250fd6cf4b
#
_cell.length_a   1.000
_cell.length_b   1.000
_cell.length_c   1.000
_cell.angle_alpha   90.00
_cell.angle_beta   90.00
_cell.angle_gamma   90.00
#
_symmetry.space_group_name_H-M   'P 1'
#
loop_
_entity.id
_entity.type
_entity.pdbx_description
1 polymer ?
#
loop_
_entity_poly.entity_id
_entity_poly.type
_entity_poly.pdbx_seq_one_letter_code
_entity_poly.pdbx_strand_id
1 'polypeptide(L)'
;MKLEDTTILITGGSRGLGLALAEASAKTGARVALVARDRTELDAAVARIRAAGGHAHGIVADVGDKRAIHRIAGEAAAVLGPIDVLVNNASTLGPTPLRLLLDTECEDLERVLEVNLVGPFRLTRVIAGSMALRDRGVVINISSDAAVEAYPSWGAYSIAKAALDHLTRIWAAELVGTGVRVISVDPGEMNTRMHAEAIPGADPATLGDPVRVAAQIIAMLRDPETAASGTRQVAASWEVPR
;
A
#
# COMPACT_ATOMS: atom_id res chain seq x y z
N MET A 1 4.97 -16.71 -6.07
CA MET A 1 5.85 -15.82 -6.87
C MET A 1 7.24 -15.77 -6.21
N LYS A 2 8.34 -15.92 -6.97
CA LYS A 2 9.69 -15.61 -6.46
C LYS A 2 9.85 -14.09 -6.48
N LEU A 3 10.41 -13.51 -5.42
CA LEU A 3 10.56 -12.05 -5.31
C LEU A 3 11.95 -11.55 -5.72
N GLU A 4 12.91 -12.45 -5.85
CA GLU A 4 14.24 -12.13 -6.40
C GLU A 4 14.10 -11.52 -7.80
N ASP A 5 14.81 -10.46 -8.06
CA ASP A 5 14.78 -9.69 -9.33
C ASP A 5 13.42 -9.06 -9.69
N THR A 6 12.40 -9.13 -8.84
CA THR A 6 11.14 -8.43 -9.09
C THR A 6 11.25 -6.94 -8.79
N THR A 7 10.50 -6.12 -9.53
CA THR A 7 10.36 -4.69 -9.23
C THR A 7 9.09 -4.43 -8.47
N ILE A 8 9.20 -3.85 -7.27
CA ILE A 8 8.08 -3.56 -6.38
C ILE A 8 7.97 -2.04 -6.18
N LEU A 9 6.83 -1.46 -6.54
CA LEU A 9 6.51 -0.06 -6.29
C LEU A 9 5.62 0.04 -5.04
N ILE A 10 6.06 0.80 -4.03
CA ILE A 10 5.37 0.96 -2.75
C ILE A 10 5.06 2.44 -2.53
N THR A 11 3.79 2.78 -2.44
CA THR A 11 3.37 4.14 -2.08
C THR A 11 3.33 4.30 -0.55
N GLY A 12 3.65 5.50 -0.05
CA GLY A 12 3.82 5.73 1.40
C GLY A 12 5.02 4.95 1.97
N GLY A 13 6.12 4.82 1.19
CA GLY A 13 7.26 3.97 1.51
C GLY A 13 8.30 4.57 2.47
N SER A 14 8.13 5.80 2.96
CA SER A 14 9.13 6.46 3.80
C SER A 14 9.08 6.06 5.28
N ARG A 15 7.96 5.48 5.75
CA ARG A 15 7.75 5.13 7.17
C ARG A 15 6.70 4.02 7.36
N GLY A 16 6.55 3.56 8.61
CA GLY A 16 5.51 2.60 9.02
C GLY A 16 5.53 1.32 8.20
N LEU A 17 4.34 0.82 7.83
CA LEU A 17 4.18 -0.41 7.07
C LEU A 17 4.87 -0.35 5.70
N GLY A 18 4.76 0.80 4.99
CA GLY A 18 5.38 0.94 3.67
C GLY A 18 6.90 0.80 3.69
N LEU A 19 7.58 1.38 4.69
CA LEU A 19 9.02 1.20 4.89
C LEU A 19 9.35 -0.24 5.27
N ALA A 20 8.61 -0.84 6.19
CA ALA A 20 8.81 -2.23 6.59
C ALA A 20 8.65 -3.20 5.41
N LEU A 21 7.64 -2.97 4.55
CA LEU A 21 7.44 -3.74 3.31
C LEU A 21 8.61 -3.56 2.33
N ALA A 22 9.12 -2.33 2.18
CA ALA A 22 10.26 -2.05 1.31
C ALA A 22 11.53 -2.79 1.79
N GLU A 23 11.82 -2.75 3.09
CA GLU A 23 12.96 -3.45 3.68
C GLU A 23 12.83 -4.96 3.58
N ALA A 24 11.63 -5.50 3.89
CA ALA A 24 11.38 -6.93 3.79
C ALA A 24 11.49 -7.42 2.33
N SER A 25 10.98 -6.63 1.38
CA SER A 25 11.09 -6.92 -0.06
C SER A 25 12.55 -6.88 -0.54
N ALA A 26 13.28 -5.84 -0.19
CA ALA A 26 14.70 -5.69 -0.60
C ALA A 26 15.58 -6.84 -0.05
N LYS A 27 15.31 -7.34 1.16
CA LYS A 27 15.98 -8.51 1.74
C LYS A 27 15.76 -9.80 0.95
N THR A 28 14.71 -9.87 0.11
CA THR A 28 14.47 -11.02 -0.78
C THR A 28 15.15 -10.90 -2.14
N GLY A 29 15.95 -9.84 -2.37
CA GLY A 29 16.55 -9.55 -3.66
C GLY A 29 15.66 -8.74 -4.62
N ALA A 30 14.51 -8.26 -4.15
CA ALA A 30 13.66 -7.39 -4.97
C ALA A 30 14.24 -5.97 -5.10
N ARG A 31 13.97 -5.33 -6.24
CA ARG A 31 14.25 -3.91 -6.48
C ARG A 31 13.03 -3.10 -6.05
N VAL A 32 13.18 -2.13 -5.15
CA VAL A 32 12.07 -1.40 -4.58
C VAL A 32 12.07 0.08 -4.97
N ALA A 33 10.96 0.56 -5.51
CA ALA A 33 10.67 1.98 -5.68
C ALA A 33 9.74 2.44 -4.56
N LEU A 34 10.14 3.51 -3.88
CA LEU A 34 9.37 4.09 -2.77
C LEU A 34 8.82 5.44 -3.20
N VAL A 35 7.53 5.66 -2.98
CA VAL A 35 6.89 6.94 -3.23
C VAL A 35 6.49 7.57 -1.90
N ALA A 36 6.90 8.80 -1.65
CA ALA A 36 6.46 9.59 -0.49
C ALA A 36 6.54 11.09 -0.80
N ARG A 37 5.87 11.90 0.02
CA ARG A 37 5.85 13.36 -0.16
C ARG A 37 7.07 14.05 0.46
N ASP A 38 7.49 13.56 1.62
CA ASP A 38 8.64 14.12 2.35
C ASP A 38 9.94 13.56 1.78
N ARG A 39 10.75 14.45 1.20
CA ARG A 39 12.05 14.11 0.62
C ARG A 39 13.01 13.57 1.66
N THR A 40 13.09 14.22 2.82
CA THR A 40 14.09 13.88 3.85
C THR A 40 13.83 12.49 4.42
N GLU A 41 12.57 12.19 4.78
CA GLU A 41 12.17 10.86 5.24
C GLU A 41 12.39 9.79 4.16
N LEU A 42 12.09 10.13 2.89
CA LEU A 42 12.26 9.21 1.77
C LEU A 42 13.73 8.90 1.47
N ASP A 43 14.57 9.92 1.44
CA ASP A 43 16.02 9.75 1.19
C ASP A 43 16.67 8.93 2.32
N ALA A 44 16.25 9.13 3.58
CA ALA A 44 16.70 8.32 4.72
C ALA A 44 16.26 6.84 4.59
N ALA A 45 15.02 6.59 4.16
CA ALA A 45 14.51 5.24 3.92
C ALA A 45 15.30 4.52 2.82
N VAL A 46 15.55 5.19 1.71
CA VAL A 46 16.35 4.66 0.59
C VAL A 46 17.78 4.36 1.02
N ALA A 47 18.42 5.30 1.75
CA ALA A 47 19.78 5.12 2.25
C ALA A 47 19.88 3.91 3.19
N ARG A 48 18.90 3.71 4.07
CA ARG A 48 18.83 2.58 5.00
C ARG A 48 18.74 1.23 4.26
N ILE A 49 17.90 1.14 3.23
CA ILE A 49 17.77 -0.08 2.42
C ILE A 49 19.07 -0.36 1.65
N ARG A 50 19.68 0.67 1.06
CA ARG A 50 20.95 0.52 0.31
C ARG A 50 22.11 0.13 1.22
N ALA A 51 22.18 0.69 2.43
CA ALA A 51 23.20 0.34 3.43
C ALA A 51 23.09 -1.14 3.87
N ALA A 52 21.89 -1.73 3.80
CA ALA A 52 21.65 -3.14 4.06
C ALA A 52 21.89 -4.03 2.81
N GLY A 53 22.44 -3.48 1.71
CA GLY A 53 22.73 -4.22 0.46
C GLY A 53 21.56 -4.34 -0.50
N GLY A 54 20.41 -3.71 -0.21
CA GLY A 54 19.22 -3.76 -1.06
C GLY A 54 19.24 -2.72 -2.20
N HIS A 55 18.41 -2.94 -3.21
CA HIS A 55 18.21 -2.02 -4.33
C HIS A 55 16.96 -1.18 -4.10
N ALA A 56 17.12 0.13 -3.86
CA ALA A 56 16.01 1.05 -3.62
C ALA A 56 16.13 2.34 -4.43
N HIS A 57 14.99 2.90 -4.88
CA HIS A 57 14.88 4.21 -5.51
C HIS A 57 13.72 5.00 -4.89
N GLY A 58 13.95 6.28 -4.61
CA GLY A 58 12.95 7.17 -4.02
C GLY A 58 12.34 8.11 -5.05
N ILE A 59 11.02 8.22 -5.08
CA ILE A 59 10.26 9.11 -5.96
C ILE A 59 9.44 10.06 -5.09
N VAL A 60 9.83 11.33 -5.05
CA VAL A 60 9.09 12.35 -4.30
C VAL A 60 7.83 12.72 -5.06
N ALA A 61 6.67 12.30 -4.55
CA ALA A 61 5.38 12.57 -5.17
C ALA A 61 4.22 12.45 -4.18
N ASP A 62 3.11 13.13 -4.49
CA ASP A 62 1.80 12.92 -3.88
C ASP A 62 0.96 12.02 -4.80
N VAL A 63 0.49 10.89 -4.29
CA VAL A 63 -0.36 9.96 -5.05
C VAL A 63 -1.76 10.55 -5.34
N GLY A 64 -2.20 11.54 -4.57
CA GLY A 64 -3.42 12.30 -4.85
C GLY A 64 -3.27 13.26 -6.04
N ASP A 65 -2.06 13.70 -6.41
CA ASP A 65 -1.87 14.56 -7.58
C ASP A 65 -1.92 13.72 -8.88
N LYS A 66 -3.01 13.89 -9.65
CA LYS A 66 -3.20 13.20 -10.94
C LYS A 66 -2.04 13.41 -11.93
N ARG A 67 -1.33 14.55 -11.84
CA ARG A 67 -0.20 14.87 -12.73
C ARG A 67 1.06 14.07 -12.39
N ALA A 68 1.17 13.57 -11.15
CA ALA A 68 2.31 12.79 -10.70
C ALA A 68 2.26 11.31 -11.15
N ILE A 69 1.08 10.78 -11.46
CA ILE A 69 0.85 9.34 -11.66
C ILE A 69 1.72 8.73 -12.75
N HIS A 70 1.73 9.32 -13.96
CA HIS A 70 2.54 8.81 -15.08
C HIS A 70 4.05 8.93 -14.80
N ARG A 71 4.46 10.01 -14.10
CA ARG A 71 5.85 10.19 -13.69
C ARG A 71 6.27 9.13 -12.68
N ILE A 72 5.44 8.84 -11.68
CA ILE A 72 5.72 7.78 -10.69
C ILE A 72 5.96 6.44 -11.40
N ALA A 73 5.01 6.02 -12.25
CA ALA A 73 5.10 4.74 -12.95
C ALA A 73 6.28 4.70 -13.93
N GLY A 74 6.48 5.77 -14.71
CA GLY A 74 7.55 5.86 -15.71
C GLY A 74 8.94 5.91 -15.08
N GLU A 75 9.15 6.69 -14.01
CA GLU A 75 10.42 6.80 -13.29
C GLU A 75 10.81 5.47 -12.64
N ALA A 76 9.86 4.82 -11.94
CA ALA A 76 10.10 3.52 -11.34
C ALA A 76 10.50 2.47 -12.39
N ALA A 77 9.76 2.41 -13.50
CA ALA A 77 10.05 1.46 -14.57
C ALA A 77 11.38 1.75 -15.31
N ALA A 78 11.73 3.02 -15.49
CA ALA A 78 12.98 3.41 -16.14
C ALA A 78 14.22 3.06 -15.29
N VAL A 79 14.12 3.21 -13.96
CA VAL A 79 15.26 2.99 -13.06
C VAL A 79 15.40 1.52 -12.65
N LEU A 80 14.30 0.84 -12.38
CA LEU A 80 14.32 -0.51 -11.78
C LEU A 80 13.81 -1.62 -12.70
N GLY A 81 13.28 -1.26 -13.86
CA GLY A 81 12.65 -2.20 -14.78
C GLY A 81 11.12 -2.28 -14.60
N PRO A 82 10.45 -3.08 -15.44
CA PRO A 82 8.99 -3.21 -15.40
C PRO A 82 8.47 -3.58 -14.02
N ILE A 83 7.41 -2.88 -13.57
CA ILE A 83 6.83 -3.09 -12.23
C ILE A 83 6.08 -4.42 -12.21
N ASP A 84 6.47 -5.32 -11.31
CA ASP A 84 5.84 -6.64 -11.11
C ASP A 84 4.84 -6.64 -9.95
N VAL A 85 5.08 -5.78 -8.94
CA VAL A 85 4.18 -5.62 -7.79
C VAL A 85 3.94 -4.15 -7.53
N LEU A 86 2.66 -3.77 -7.41
CA LEU A 86 2.23 -2.45 -6.93
C LEU A 86 1.63 -2.61 -5.54
N VAL A 87 2.16 -1.87 -4.56
CA VAL A 87 1.58 -1.77 -3.22
C VAL A 87 1.01 -0.37 -3.01
N ASN A 88 -0.30 -0.24 -3.09
CA ASN A 88 -1.04 0.96 -2.74
C ASN A 88 -1.18 1.03 -1.21
N ASN A 89 -0.15 1.58 -0.55
CA ASN A 89 -0.08 1.70 0.91
C ASN A 89 -0.24 3.16 1.39
N ALA A 90 0.08 4.16 0.57
CA ALA A 90 -0.10 5.55 0.95
C ALA A 90 -1.54 5.83 1.39
N SER A 91 -1.70 6.48 2.53
CA SER A 91 -3.01 6.74 3.12
C SER A 91 -2.99 8.02 3.95
N THR A 92 -4.17 8.58 4.19
CA THR A 92 -4.41 9.70 5.10
C THR A 92 -5.71 9.48 5.86
N LEU A 93 -5.75 9.94 7.10
CA LEU A 93 -6.97 9.98 7.93
C LEU A 93 -7.83 11.23 7.61
N GLY A 94 -7.23 12.22 6.93
CA GLY A 94 -7.73 13.59 6.92
C GLY A 94 -7.22 14.35 8.15
N PRO A 95 -7.91 15.43 8.56
CA PRO A 95 -7.58 16.16 9.78
C PRO A 95 -7.74 15.32 11.05
N THR A 96 -6.85 15.52 12.02
CA THR A 96 -6.95 14.96 13.36
C THR A 96 -7.04 16.09 14.41
N PRO A 97 -7.83 15.91 15.49
CA PRO A 97 -8.56 14.71 15.87
C PRO A 97 -9.67 14.36 14.88
N LEU A 98 -9.99 13.05 14.78
CA LEU A 98 -11.05 12.55 13.90
C LEU A 98 -12.40 13.15 14.25
N ARG A 99 -13.22 13.47 13.24
CA ARG A 99 -14.51 14.15 13.39
C ARG A 99 -15.69 13.26 13.00
N LEU A 100 -16.85 13.53 13.57
CA LEU A 100 -18.09 12.93 13.09
C LEU A 100 -18.38 13.38 11.66
N LEU A 101 -19.13 12.57 10.90
CA LEU A 101 -19.49 12.92 9.51
C LEU A 101 -20.24 14.27 9.41
N LEU A 102 -21.04 14.63 10.42
CA LEU A 102 -21.73 15.92 10.46
C LEU A 102 -20.77 17.12 10.60
N ASP A 103 -19.56 16.88 11.13
CA ASP A 103 -18.55 17.90 11.37
C ASP A 103 -17.38 17.78 10.37
N THR A 104 -17.51 16.90 9.36
CA THR A 104 -16.50 16.69 8.33
C THR A 104 -16.74 17.63 7.16
N GLU A 105 -15.75 18.47 6.82
CA GLU A 105 -15.83 19.33 5.65
C GLU A 105 -15.78 18.50 4.36
N CYS A 106 -16.48 18.97 3.31
CA CYS A 106 -16.49 18.28 2.02
C CYS A 106 -15.07 18.13 1.44
N GLU A 107 -14.25 19.15 1.57
CA GLU A 107 -12.86 19.20 1.11
C GLU A 107 -11.97 18.17 1.82
N ASP A 108 -12.23 17.93 3.11
CA ASP A 108 -11.51 16.90 3.89
C ASP A 108 -11.87 15.51 3.39
N LEU A 109 -13.18 15.25 3.15
CA LEU A 109 -13.65 13.99 2.56
C LEU A 109 -13.06 13.79 1.16
N GLU A 110 -13.12 14.81 0.30
CA GLU A 110 -12.53 14.79 -1.03
C GLU A 110 -11.04 14.46 -1.00
N ARG A 111 -10.29 15.09 -0.08
CA ARG A 111 -8.86 14.83 0.09
C ARG A 111 -8.57 13.40 0.54
N VAL A 112 -9.35 12.86 1.46
CA VAL A 112 -9.21 11.45 1.90
C VAL A 112 -9.48 10.51 0.73
N LEU A 113 -10.55 10.74 -0.03
CA LEU A 113 -10.86 9.94 -1.22
C LEU A 113 -9.79 10.06 -2.31
N GLU A 114 -9.26 11.26 -2.55
CA GLU A 114 -8.16 11.47 -3.52
C GLU A 114 -6.94 10.59 -3.21
N VAL A 115 -6.52 10.55 -1.95
CA VAL A 115 -5.32 9.80 -1.55
C VAL A 115 -5.59 8.30 -1.42
N ASN A 116 -6.70 7.92 -0.74
CA ASN A 116 -6.92 6.55 -0.33
C ASN A 116 -7.64 5.68 -1.37
N LEU A 117 -8.30 6.31 -2.36
CA LEU A 117 -9.08 5.62 -3.39
C LEU A 117 -8.65 6.01 -4.81
N VAL A 118 -8.71 7.32 -5.14
CA VAL A 118 -8.50 7.78 -6.52
C VAL A 118 -7.03 7.65 -6.94
N GLY A 119 -6.09 7.89 -6.02
CA GLY A 119 -4.66 7.65 -6.23
C GLY A 119 -4.35 6.18 -6.55
N PRO A 120 -4.75 5.22 -5.70
CA PRO A 120 -4.69 3.79 -5.99
C PRO A 120 -5.34 3.39 -7.33
N PHE A 121 -6.54 3.90 -7.63
CA PHE A 121 -7.19 3.67 -8.93
C PHE A 121 -6.31 4.11 -10.09
N ARG A 122 -5.78 5.34 -10.05
CA ARG A 122 -4.96 5.92 -11.12
C ARG A 122 -3.65 5.14 -11.33
N LEU A 123 -2.95 4.78 -10.25
CA LEU A 123 -1.71 4.00 -10.33
C LEU A 123 -1.98 2.60 -10.84
N THR A 124 -3.02 1.92 -10.34
CA THR A 124 -3.40 0.60 -10.81
C THR A 124 -3.73 0.62 -12.29
N ARG A 125 -4.51 1.59 -12.76
CA ARG A 125 -4.85 1.73 -14.17
C ARG A 125 -3.63 1.81 -15.10
N VAL A 126 -2.60 2.58 -14.71
CA VAL A 126 -1.39 2.74 -15.52
C VAL A 126 -0.51 1.49 -15.45
N ILE A 127 -0.34 0.92 -14.27
CA ILE A 127 0.63 -0.16 -14.03
C ILE A 127 0.05 -1.51 -14.43
N ALA A 128 -1.21 -1.80 -14.09
CA ALA A 128 -1.86 -3.08 -14.41
C ALA A 128 -1.99 -3.30 -15.93
N GLY A 129 -2.15 -2.24 -16.72
CA GLY A 129 -2.10 -2.34 -18.18
C GLY A 129 -0.77 -2.91 -18.69
N SER A 130 0.36 -2.45 -18.14
CA SER A 130 1.69 -2.99 -18.46
C SER A 130 1.88 -4.41 -17.93
N MET A 131 1.33 -4.73 -16.75
CA MET A 131 1.36 -6.08 -16.17
C MET A 131 0.58 -7.06 -17.06
N ALA A 132 -0.63 -6.69 -17.51
CA ALA A 132 -1.48 -7.50 -18.36
C ALA A 132 -0.81 -7.86 -19.70
N LEU A 133 -0.08 -6.91 -20.32
CA LEU A 133 0.68 -7.17 -21.54
C LEU A 133 1.83 -8.18 -21.36
N ARG A 134 2.25 -8.44 -20.12
CA ARG A 134 3.32 -9.39 -19.76
C ARG A 134 2.76 -10.67 -19.10
N ASP A 135 1.45 -10.82 -19.05
CA ASP A 135 0.73 -11.93 -18.40
C ASP A 135 1.17 -12.19 -16.96
N ARG A 136 1.60 -11.13 -16.25
CA ARG A 136 2.04 -11.24 -14.85
C ARG A 136 1.99 -9.92 -14.11
N GLY A 137 1.56 -9.97 -12.86
CA GLY A 137 1.61 -8.83 -11.95
C GLY A 137 0.77 -9.06 -10.70
N VAL A 138 1.07 -8.27 -9.66
CA VAL A 138 0.27 -8.27 -8.43
C VAL A 138 0.03 -6.83 -8.00
N VAL A 139 -1.22 -6.51 -7.70
CA VAL A 139 -1.60 -5.25 -7.05
C VAL A 139 -2.10 -5.56 -5.64
N ILE A 140 -1.50 -4.93 -4.64
CA ILE A 140 -1.92 -5.00 -3.24
C ILE A 140 -2.48 -3.64 -2.85
N ASN A 141 -3.72 -3.61 -2.41
CA ASN A 141 -4.35 -2.46 -1.82
C ASN A 141 -4.38 -2.63 -0.29
N ILE A 142 -3.72 -1.75 0.46
CA ILE A 142 -3.74 -1.80 1.92
C ILE A 142 -5.07 -1.23 2.41
N SER A 143 -5.90 -2.11 2.96
CA SER A 143 -7.21 -1.85 3.52
C SER A 143 -7.14 -1.57 5.04
N SER A 144 -8.22 -1.80 5.75
CA SER A 144 -8.38 -1.69 7.20
C SER A 144 -9.62 -2.45 7.63
N ASP A 145 -9.73 -2.80 8.90
CA ASP A 145 -10.98 -3.23 9.54
C ASP A 145 -12.08 -2.17 9.42
N ALA A 146 -11.72 -0.88 9.45
CA ALA A 146 -12.64 0.23 9.20
C ALA A 146 -13.32 0.21 7.82
N ALA A 147 -12.90 -0.66 6.89
CA ALA A 147 -13.61 -0.90 5.64
C ALA A 147 -14.89 -1.73 5.82
N VAL A 148 -14.99 -2.48 6.91
CA VAL A 148 -16.10 -3.41 7.20
C VAL A 148 -16.82 -3.06 8.51
N GLU A 149 -16.11 -2.51 9.48
CA GLU A 149 -16.65 -2.11 10.77
C GLU A 149 -16.96 -0.60 10.80
N ALA A 150 -18.09 -0.22 11.39
CA ALA A 150 -18.55 1.16 11.46
C ALA A 150 -18.13 1.81 12.78
N TYR A 151 -17.01 2.52 12.76
CA TYR A 151 -16.53 3.27 13.91
C TYR A 151 -16.96 4.74 13.84
N PRO A 152 -17.60 5.30 14.90
CA PRO A 152 -17.85 6.74 14.98
C PRO A 152 -16.57 7.55 14.77
N SER A 153 -16.67 8.68 14.08
CA SER A 153 -15.56 9.60 13.72
C SER A 153 -14.57 9.09 12.66
N TRP A 154 -14.71 7.86 12.19
CA TRP A 154 -13.85 7.31 11.12
C TRP A 154 -14.45 7.45 9.72
N GLY A 155 -15.57 8.17 9.56
CA GLY A 155 -16.41 8.12 8.36
C GLY A 155 -15.67 8.32 7.05
N ALA A 156 -14.90 9.40 6.89
CA ALA A 156 -14.18 9.68 5.64
C ALA A 156 -13.18 8.56 5.28
N TYR A 157 -12.41 8.09 6.27
CA TYR A 157 -11.44 7.01 6.10
C TYR A 157 -12.12 5.67 5.77
N SER A 158 -13.16 5.31 6.54
CA SER A 158 -13.93 4.07 6.37
C SER A 158 -14.57 3.99 4.98
N ILE A 159 -15.21 5.07 4.52
CA ILE A 159 -15.79 5.15 3.17
C ILE A 159 -14.71 4.88 2.11
N ALA A 160 -13.55 5.53 2.23
CA ALA A 160 -12.46 5.34 1.26
C ALA A 160 -11.92 3.91 1.26
N LYS A 161 -11.77 3.27 2.44
CA LYS A 161 -11.26 1.90 2.54
C LYS A 161 -12.29 0.85 2.09
N ALA A 162 -13.57 1.04 2.39
CA ALA A 162 -14.65 0.21 1.86
C ALA A 162 -14.73 0.27 0.33
N ALA A 163 -14.63 1.49 -0.22
CA ALA A 163 -14.59 1.69 -1.67
C ALA A 163 -13.34 1.06 -2.31
N LEU A 164 -12.18 1.11 -1.66
CA LEU A 164 -10.94 0.48 -2.11
C LEU A 164 -11.06 -1.06 -2.13
N ASP A 165 -11.70 -1.66 -1.13
CA ASP A 165 -11.98 -3.10 -1.11
C ASP A 165 -12.93 -3.51 -2.24
N HIS A 166 -13.94 -2.69 -2.53
CA HIS A 166 -14.82 -2.96 -3.66
C HIS A 166 -14.12 -2.77 -5.00
N LEU A 167 -13.32 -1.72 -5.14
CA LEU A 167 -12.48 -1.47 -6.33
C LEU A 167 -11.52 -2.64 -6.60
N THR A 168 -10.95 -3.25 -5.55
CA THR A 168 -10.11 -4.45 -5.64
C THR A 168 -10.86 -5.60 -6.31
N ARG A 169 -12.11 -5.84 -5.93
CA ARG A 169 -12.96 -6.89 -6.53
C ARG A 169 -13.29 -6.62 -7.99
N ILE A 170 -13.56 -5.36 -8.33
CA ILE A 170 -13.84 -4.95 -9.73
C ILE A 170 -12.59 -5.17 -10.59
N TRP A 171 -11.42 -4.67 -10.16
CA TRP A 171 -10.16 -4.89 -10.90
C TRP A 171 -9.86 -6.37 -11.08
N ALA A 172 -10.06 -7.18 -10.04
CA ALA A 172 -9.83 -8.62 -10.13
C ALA A 172 -10.74 -9.30 -11.16
N ALA A 173 -12.02 -8.88 -11.24
CA ALA A 173 -12.96 -9.39 -12.22
C ALA A 173 -12.62 -8.96 -13.67
N GLU A 174 -12.21 -7.70 -13.86
CA GLU A 174 -11.86 -7.17 -15.18
C GLU A 174 -10.52 -7.71 -15.71
N LEU A 175 -9.61 -8.12 -14.82
CA LEU A 175 -8.26 -8.61 -15.16
C LEU A 175 -8.20 -10.16 -15.21
N VAL A 176 -9.33 -10.86 -15.17
CA VAL A 176 -9.36 -12.33 -15.36
C VAL A 176 -8.69 -12.72 -16.67
N GLY A 177 -7.80 -13.72 -16.62
CA GLY A 177 -7.08 -14.23 -17.80
C GLY A 177 -5.85 -13.42 -18.22
N THR A 178 -5.52 -12.34 -17.52
CA THR A 178 -4.36 -11.48 -17.85
C THR A 178 -3.11 -11.79 -17.01
N GLY A 179 -3.14 -12.82 -16.17
CA GLY A 179 -2.05 -13.13 -15.23
C GLY A 179 -1.84 -12.09 -14.10
N VAL A 180 -2.69 -11.04 -14.03
CA VAL A 180 -2.63 -10.01 -12.98
C VAL A 180 -3.56 -10.38 -11.83
N ARG A 181 -3.03 -10.39 -10.60
CA ARG A 181 -3.81 -10.54 -9.37
C ARG A 181 -3.99 -9.20 -8.67
N VAL A 182 -5.19 -8.96 -8.15
CA VAL A 182 -5.47 -7.77 -7.33
C VAL A 182 -6.08 -8.23 -6.02
N ILE A 183 -5.45 -7.89 -4.89
CA ILE A 183 -5.91 -8.26 -3.55
C ILE A 183 -5.97 -7.04 -2.64
N SER A 184 -6.85 -7.05 -1.66
CA SER A 184 -6.81 -6.12 -0.55
C SER A 184 -6.32 -6.81 0.72
N VAL A 185 -5.58 -6.07 1.55
CA VAL A 185 -5.00 -6.60 2.79
C VAL A 185 -5.31 -5.65 3.93
N ASP A 186 -5.99 -6.16 4.93
CA ASP A 186 -6.11 -5.52 6.23
C ASP A 186 -4.87 -5.85 7.06
N PRO A 187 -4.04 -4.86 7.39
CA PRO A 187 -2.83 -5.07 8.18
C PRO A 187 -3.09 -5.22 9.68
N GLY A 188 -4.32 -4.91 10.15
CA GLY A 188 -4.65 -4.72 11.55
C GLY A 188 -4.09 -3.43 12.15
N GLU A 189 -4.33 -3.24 13.43
CA GLU A 189 -3.80 -2.09 14.18
C GLU A 189 -2.29 -2.25 14.40
N MET A 190 -1.51 -1.22 14.04
CA MET A 190 -0.06 -1.27 14.09
C MET A 190 0.52 -0.08 14.87
N ASN A 191 1.63 -0.29 15.55
CA ASN A 191 2.40 0.78 16.18
C ASN A 191 3.04 1.68 15.12
N THR A 192 2.29 2.66 14.65
CA THR A 192 2.68 3.62 13.62
C THR A 192 2.28 5.03 14.01
N ARG A 193 2.94 6.02 13.39
CA ARG A 193 2.56 7.43 13.58
C ARG A 193 1.10 7.70 13.20
N MET A 194 0.60 7.10 12.12
CA MET A 194 -0.80 7.25 11.71
C MET A 194 -1.77 6.73 12.79
N HIS A 195 -1.47 5.59 13.43
CA HIS A 195 -2.29 5.06 14.53
C HIS A 195 -2.27 6.00 15.75
N ALA A 196 -1.09 6.50 16.13
CA ALA A 196 -0.95 7.46 17.23
C ALA A 196 -1.68 8.80 16.95
N GLU A 197 -1.75 9.24 15.70
CA GLU A 197 -2.54 10.41 15.28
C GLU A 197 -4.05 10.14 15.33
N ALA A 198 -4.49 8.91 15.04
CA ALA A 198 -5.89 8.51 15.08
C ALA A 198 -6.40 8.29 16.50
N ILE A 199 -5.62 7.61 17.33
CA ILE A 199 -5.99 7.19 18.70
C ILE A 199 -4.87 7.61 19.65
N PRO A 200 -4.81 8.91 20.04
CA PRO A 200 -3.83 9.37 21.00
C PRO A 200 -4.02 8.66 22.34
N GLY A 201 -2.96 8.05 22.87
CA GLY A 201 -2.99 7.32 24.15
C GLY A 201 -3.27 5.82 24.03
N ALA A 202 -3.37 5.25 22.82
CA ALA A 202 -3.35 3.80 22.64
C ALA A 202 -2.05 3.21 23.20
N ASP A 203 -2.17 2.07 23.89
CA ASP A 203 -0.99 1.36 24.42
C ASP A 203 -0.19 0.72 23.26
N PRO A 204 1.04 1.16 22.98
CA PRO A 204 1.85 0.58 21.90
C PRO A 204 2.12 -0.92 22.06
N ALA A 205 2.03 -1.45 23.28
CA ALA A 205 2.26 -2.88 23.55
C ALA A 205 1.13 -3.77 23.01
N THR A 206 -0.06 -3.21 22.78
CA THR A 206 -1.22 -3.94 22.21
C THR A 206 -1.23 -3.92 20.69
N LEU A 207 -0.40 -3.09 20.07
CA LEU A 207 -0.37 -2.86 18.63
C LEU A 207 0.61 -3.81 17.91
N GLY A 208 0.26 -4.20 16.70
CA GLY A 208 1.11 -5.00 15.85
C GLY A 208 2.42 -4.30 15.45
N ASP A 209 3.48 -5.08 15.30
CA ASP A 209 4.75 -4.58 14.76
C ASP A 209 4.65 -4.51 13.22
N PRO A 210 4.84 -3.33 12.59
CA PRO A 210 4.86 -3.20 11.13
C PRO A 210 5.84 -4.14 10.42
N VAL A 211 6.95 -4.53 11.07
CA VAL A 211 7.93 -5.46 10.50
C VAL A 211 7.33 -6.86 10.39
N ARG A 212 6.62 -7.33 11.42
CA ARG A 212 5.92 -8.61 11.40
C ARG A 212 4.81 -8.63 10.35
N VAL A 213 4.01 -7.57 10.31
CA VAL A 213 2.92 -7.43 9.31
C VAL A 213 3.49 -7.42 7.88
N ALA A 214 4.60 -6.73 7.65
CA ALA A 214 5.27 -6.75 6.36
C ALA A 214 5.71 -8.17 5.95
N ALA A 215 6.28 -8.95 6.87
CA ALA A 215 6.67 -10.33 6.61
C ALA A 215 5.46 -11.21 6.24
N GLN A 216 4.31 -11.02 6.89
CA GLN A 216 3.06 -11.72 6.56
C GLN A 216 2.58 -11.36 5.15
N ILE A 217 2.60 -10.08 4.76
CA ILE A 217 2.22 -9.64 3.40
C ILE A 217 3.18 -10.21 2.35
N ILE A 218 4.47 -10.29 2.64
CA ILE A 218 5.45 -10.93 1.74
C ILE A 218 5.16 -12.43 1.58
N ALA A 219 4.73 -13.10 2.64
CA ALA A 219 4.30 -14.50 2.55
C ALA A 219 3.08 -14.67 1.61
N MET A 220 2.09 -13.76 1.69
CA MET A 220 0.93 -13.75 0.78
C MET A 220 1.34 -13.60 -0.70
N LEU A 221 2.35 -12.79 -1.00
CA LEU A 221 2.86 -12.63 -2.37
C LEU A 221 3.42 -13.95 -2.92
N ARG A 222 4.00 -14.78 -2.06
CA ARG A 222 4.60 -16.07 -2.44
C ARG A 222 3.58 -17.19 -2.61
N ASP A 223 2.40 -17.05 -2.00
CA ASP A 223 1.31 -18.02 -2.07
C ASP A 223 0.11 -17.47 -2.86
N PRO A 224 0.12 -17.62 -4.20
CA PRO A 224 -0.95 -17.12 -5.05
C PRO A 224 -2.26 -17.89 -4.95
N GLU A 225 -2.24 -19.13 -4.46
CA GLU A 225 -3.44 -19.97 -4.37
C GLU A 225 -4.31 -19.53 -3.19
N THR A 226 -3.70 -19.35 -2.02
CA THR A 226 -4.42 -18.90 -0.83
C THR A 226 -4.78 -17.42 -0.88
N ALA A 227 -3.89 -16.55 -1.43
CA ALA A 227 -4.20 -15.14 -1.67
C ALA A 227 -4.77 -14.92 -3.08
N ALA A 228 -5.93 -15.50 -3.36
CA ALA A 228 -6.59 -15.43 -4.66
C ALA A 228 -6.98 -13.98 -5.04
N SER A 229 -7.01 -13.70 -6.35
CA SER A 229 -7.43 -12.38 -6.87
C SER A 229 -8.87 -12.06 -6.46
N GLY A 230 -9.13 -10.80 -6.08
CA GLY A 230 -10.43 -10.31 -5.63
C GLY A 230 -10.74 -10.55 -4.17
N THR A 231 -9.84 -11.20 -3.42
CA THR A 231 -10.05 -11.47 -1.99
C THR A 231 -9.56 -10.33 -1.10
N ARG A 232 -10.19 -10.20 0.07
CA ARG A 232 -9.71 -9.41 1.20
C ARG A 232 -9.02 -10.35 2.17
N GLN A 233 -7.77 -10.09 2.45
CA GLN A 233 -6.93 -10.85 3.37
C GLN A 233 -6.75 -10.08 4.68
N VAL A 234 -6.59 -10.78 5.80
CA VAL A 234 -6.19 -10.19 7.08
C VAL A 234 -4.76 -10.65 7.36
N ALA A 235 -3.83 -9.72 7.54
CA ALA A 235 -2.41 -10.04 7.68
C ALA A 235 -2.12 -10.97 8.85
N ALA A 236 -2.81 -10.78 9.98
CA ALA A 236 -2.63 -11.59 11.19
C ALA A 236 -2.98 -13.08 11.01
N SER A 237 -3.78 -13.44 9.98
CA SER A 237 -4.12 -14.83 9.68
C SER A 237 -3.02 -15.58 8.91
N TRP A 238 -1.96 -14.90 8.52
CA TRP A 238 -0.87 -15.49 7.75
C TRP A 238 0.32 -15.83 8.63
N GLU A 239 0.73 -17.10 8.59
CA GLU A 239 1.96 -17.55 9.24
C GLU A 239 3.18 -17.14 8.38
N VAL A 240 4.19 -16.61 9.03
CA VAL A 240 5.50 -16.38 8.38
C VAL A 240 6.28 -17.67 8.50
N PRO A 241 6.67 -18.32 7.40
CA PRO A 241 7.55 -19.48 7.45
C PRO A 241 8.83 -19.16 8.24
N ARG A 242 9.22 -20.06 9.14
CA ARG A 242 10.45 -19.94 9.95
C ARG A 242 11.70 -20.09 9.09
#